data_379d820638d1b3196ce5a41593ad4b9e
#
_entry.id   379d820638d1b3196ce5a41593ad4b9e
#
_cell.length_a   1.000
_cell.length_b   1.000
_cell.length_c   1.000
_cell.angle_alpha   90.00
_cell.angle_beta   90.00
_cell.angle_gamma   90.00
#
_symmetry.space_group_name_H-M   'P 1'
#
loop_
_entity.id
_entity.type
_entity.pdbx_description
1 polymer ?
#
loop_
_entity_poly.entity_id
_entity_poly.type
_entity_poly.pdbx_seq_one_letter_code
_entity_poly.pdbx_strand_id
1 'polypeptide(L)'
;MAEQSSHRFTFSSICLFLRRSFVHVMATLALMCVLLCCSTISNEHLVFVQEHQKLLSKEVTMKLPKPFHRQKENYEEGVIYFYHFVDSAYIIVFQGSMMEFSIDKYQNKMVERKGERETSVGVENNRYWRKDVYSNGVRVYYDHVPKRNKAVYDKVLDEITFRQLQDDE
;
A
#
# COMPACT_ATOMS: atom_id res chain seq x y z
N MET A 1 62.25 50.48 30.88
CA MET A 1 61.12 50.80 30.00
C MET A 1 60.46 49.53 29.57
N ALA A 2 59.33 49.18 30.16
CA ALA A 2 58.58 47.96 29.90
C ALA A 2 57.30 48.36 29.17
N GLU A 3 57.11 47.88 27.98
CA GLU A 3 55.97 48.12 27.11
C GLU A 3 54.89 47.09 27.42
N GLN A 4 53.81 47.52 28.08
CA GLN A 4 52.64 46.69 28.32
C GLN A 4 51.77 46.66 27.04
N SER A 5 51.84 45.51 26.34
CA SER A 5 50.93 45.22 25.22
C SER A 5 49.55 44.77 25.78
N SER A 6 48.59 45.70 25.73
CA SER A 6 47.20 45.46 26.15
C SER A 6 46.42 44.70 25.04
N HIS A 7 46.24 43.37 25.22
CA HIS A 7 45.30 42.60 24.36
C HIS A 7 43.86 42.95 24.72
N ARG A 8 43.28 43.91 24.00
CA ARG A 8 41.83 44.12 23.99
C ARG A 8 41.18 42.99 23.15
N PHE A 9 40.81 41.90 23.79
CA PHE A 9 39.87 40.97 23.21
C PHE A 9 38.50 41.64 23.12
N THR A 10 38.06 41.93 21.92
CA THR A 10 36.78 42.63 21.70
C THR A 10 35.62 41.64 21.95
N PHE A 11 34.82 41.95 22.94
CA PHE A 11 33.55 41.26 23.33
C PHE A 11 32.61 41.01 22.14
N SER A 12 32.77 41.71 21.04
CA SER A 12 32.00 41.60 19.82
C SER A 12 32.16 40.29 19.08
N SER A 13 33.38 39.69 19.11
CA SER A 13 33.64 38.43 18.39
C SER A 13 33.01 37.22 19.08
N ILE A 14 32.92 37.25 20.41
CA ILE A 14 32.31 36.14 21.18
C ILE A 14 30.79 36.08 20.95
N CYS A 15 30.14 37.24 20.92
CA CYS A 15 28.67 37.33 20.62
C CYS A 15 28.32 36.82 19.20
N LEU A 16 29.14 37.09 18.22
CA LEU A 16 28.92 36.61 16.84
C LEU A 16 29.09 35.09 16.72
N PHE A 17 30.04 34.52 17.44
CA PHE A 17 30.25 33.06 17.48
C PHE A 17 29.10 32.32 18.16
N LEU A 18 28.63 32.81 19.30
CA LEU A 18 27.48 32.26 20.00
C LEU A 18 26.20 32.34 19.19
N ARG A 19 25.98 33.44 18.48
CA ARG A 19 24.80 33.62 17.62
C ARG A 19 24.78 32.64 16.42
N ARG A 20 25.95 32.38 15.82
CA ARG A 20 26.09 31.42 14.72
C ARG A 20 25.85 29.98 15.18
N SER A 21 26.41 29.59 16.33
CA SER A 21 26.19 28.24 16.90
C SER A 21 24.72 28.02 17.27
N PHE A 22 24.03 29.03 17.82
CA PHE A 22 22.65 28.94 18.18
C PHE A 22 21.72 28.74 16.96
N VAL A 23 22.00 29.43 15.85
CA VAL A 23 21.25 29.26 14.60
C VAL A 23 21.40 27.86 14.03
N HIS A 24 22.62 27.29 14.07
CA HIS A 24 22.84 25.91 13.60
C HIS A 24 22.14 24.87 14.47
N VAL A 25 22.14 25.02 15.78
CA VAL A 25 21.44 24.13 16.72
C VAL A 25 19.93 24.19 16.48
N MET A 26 19.36 25.39 16.31
CA MET A 26 17.93 25.53 16.01
C MET A 26 17.53 24.98 14.65
N ALA A 27 18.40 25.14 13.63
CA ALA A 27 18.15 24.57 12.30
C ALA A 27 18.20 23.03 12.29
N THR A 28 19.15 22.43 13.04
CA THR A 28 19.21 20.96 13.18
C THR A 28 18.04 20.40 13.97
N LEU A 29 17.59 21.11 15.03
CA LEU A 29 16.42 20.70 15.80
C LEU A 29 15.14 20.76 14.96
N ALA A 30 14.96 21.83 14.18
CA ALA A 30 13.84 21.96 13.26
C ALA A 30 13.83 20.87 12.18
N LEU A 31 14.98 20.53 11.62
CA LEU A 31 15.12 19.44 10.64
C LEU A 31 14.80 18.07 11.27
N MET A 32 15.25 17.82 12.52
CA MET A 32 14.90 16.62 13.26
C MET A 32 13.40 16.52 13.55
N CYS A 33 12.75 17.63 13.93
CA CYS A 33 11.30 17.66 14.13
C CYS A 33 10.54 17.34 12.83
N VAL A 34 10.96 17.87 11.69
CA VAL A 34 10.36 17.54 10.38
C VAL A 34 10.54 16.07 10.04
N LEU A 35 11.72 15.50 10.27
CA LEU A 35 11.98 14.07 10.02
C LEU A 35 11.18 13.17 10.97
N LEU A 36 11.01 13.55 12.22
CA LEU A 36 10.19 12.82 13.20
C LEU A 36 8.68 12.93 12.86
N CYS A 37 8.20 14.09 12.44
CA CYS A 37 6.82 14.22 11.95
C CYS A 37 6.55 13.38 10.70
N CYS A 38 7.50 13.28 9.77
CA CYS A 38 7.34 12.41 8.60
C CYS A 38 7.34 10.91 8.93
N SER A 39 7.95 10.49 10.06
CA SER A 39 7.96 9.08 10.48
C SER A 39 6.72 8.67 11.28
N THR A 40 5.92 9.62 11.80
CA THR A 40 4.71 9.33 12.58
C THR A 40 3.40 9.28 11.76
N ILE A 41 3.45 9.49 10.43
CA ILE A 41 2.25 9.42 9.55
C ILE A 41 1.84 7.97 9.21
N SER A 42 2.29 6.96 9.93
CA SER A 42 2.06 5.55 9.55
C SER A 42 1.09 4.76 10.41
N ASN A 43 0.33 5.38 11.29
CA ASN A 43 -0.77 4.73 12.00
C ASN A 43 -2.10 5.46 11.82
N GLU A 44 -2.44 5.85 10.59
CA GLU A 44 -3.82 6.12 10.26
C GLU A 44 -4.61 4.82 10.52
N HIS A 45 -5.62 4.90 11.37
CA HIS A 45 -6.58 3.82 11.56
C HIS A 45 -7.25 3.57 10.21
N LEU A 46 -6.77 2.55 9.48
CA LEU A 46 -7.38 2.16 8.22
C LEU A 46 -8.84 1.78 8.50
N VAL A 47 -9.74 2.57 7.96
CA VAL A 47 -11.17 2.28 7.99
C VAL A 47 -11.43 1.22 6.93
N PHE A 48 -11.96 0.07 7.35
CA PHE A 48 -12.37 -0.98 6.43
C PHE A 48 -13.86 -0.90 6.15
N VAL A 49 -14.23 -1.15 4.91
CA VAL A 49 -15.62 -1.25 4.46
C VAL A 49 -15.86 -2.61 3.85
N GLN A 50 -16.97 -3.20 4.22
CA GLN A 50 -17.42 -4.46 3.64
C GLN A 50 -18.06 -4.19 2.29
N GLU A 51 -17.56 -4.84 1.25
CA GLU A 51 -18.06 -4.79 -0.12
C GLU A 51 -18.63 -6.15 -0.52
N HIS A 52 -19.78 -6.12 -1.17
CA HIS A 52 -20.46 -7.29 -1.71
C HIS A 52 -20.53 -7.17 -3.22
N GLN A 53 -20.01 -8.15 -3.93
CA GLN A 53 -19.95 -8.13 -5.40
C GLN A 53 -20.65 -9.36 -5.98
N LYS A 54 -21.68 -9.11 -6.78
CA LYS A 54 -22.34 -10.16 -7.54
C LYS A 54 -21.53 -10.45 -8.81
N LEU A 55 -21.00 -11.64 -8.89
CA LEU A 55 -20.37 -12.22 -10.08
C LEU A 55 -21.41 -13.06 -10.85
N LEU A 56 -20.95 -13.90 -11.78
CA LEU A 56 -21.85 -14.72 -12.60
C LEU A 56 -22.69 -15.70 -11.76
N SER A 57 -22.04 -16.47 -10.89
CA SER A 57 -22.69 -17.50 -10.08
C SER A 57 -22.46 -17.36 -8.58
N LYS A 58 -21.67 -16.38 -8.18
CA LYS A 58 -21.24 -16.19 -6.79
C LYS A 58 -21.42 -14.72 -6.36
N GLU A 59 -21.68 -14.56 -5.08
CA GLU A 59 -21.44 -13.30 -4.40
C GLU A 59 -20.14 -13.37 -3.63
N VAL A 60 -19.27 -12.38 -3.83
CA VAL A 60 -17.98 -12.25 -3.15
C VAL A 60 -18.10 -11.15 -2.12
N THR A 61 -17.70 -11.43 -0.89
CA THR A 61 -17.63 -10.44 0.18
C THR A 61 -16.20 -10.21 0.58
N MET A 62 -15.79 -8.94 0.62
CA MET A 62 -14.45 -8.49 0.98
C MET A 62 -14.51 -7.30 1.93
N LYS A 63 -13.51 -7.18 2.82
CA LYS A 63 -13.28 -5.98 3.63
C LYS A 63 -12.14 -5.19 3.05
N LEU A 64 -12.43 -4.04 2.44
CA LEU A 64 -11.45 -3.20 1.74
C LEU A 64 -11.03 -1.99 2.57
N PRO A 65 -9.73 -1.63 2.60
CA PRO A 65 -9.27 -0.40 3.24
C PRO A 65 -9.73 0.82 2.42
N LYS A 66 -10.21 1.87 3.09
CA LYS A 66 -10.54 3.15 2.44
C LYS A 66 -9.35 4.11 2.47
N PRO A 67 -9.29 5.08 1.53
CA PRO A 67 -10.23 5.29 0.40
C PRO A 67 -9.86 4.44 -0.82
N PHE A 68 -10.88 4.11 -1.63
CA PHE A 68 -10.71 3.47 -2.94
C PHE A 68 -11.74 3.99 -3.95
N HIS A 69 -11.42 3.85 -5.24
CA HIS A 69 -12.33 4.05 -6.36
C HIS A 69 -12.70 2.69 -6.93
N ARG A 70 -14.01 2.43 -7.12
CA ARG A 70 -14.52 1.18 -7.69
C ARG A 70 -15.00 1.39 -9.11
N GLN A 71 -14.63 0.47 -10.00
CA GLN A 71 -15.14 0.35 -11.36
C GLN A 71 -15.66 -1.07 -11.57
N LYS A 72 -16.78 -1.21 -12.30
CA LYS A 72 -17.36 -2.50 -12.70
C LYS A 72 -17.42 -2.54 -14.22
N GLU A 73 -17.02 -3.67 -14.79
CA GLU A 73 -17.15 -3.94 -16.21
C GLU A 73 -17.83 -5.30 -16.42
N ASN A 74 -18.75 -5.35 -17.37
CA ASN A 74 -19.42 -6.58 -17.78
C ASN A 74 -18.91 -6.99 -19.16
N TYR A 75 -18.57 -8.26 -19.31
CA TYR A 75 -18.16 -8.89 -20.56
C TYR A 75 -19.11 -10.04 -20.87
N GLU A 76 -19.10 -10.54 -22.12
CA GLU A 76 -19.92 -11.69 -22.51
C GLU A 76 -19.67 -12.92 -21.62
N GLU A 77 -18.45 -13.08 -21.15
CA GLU A 77 -18.00 -14.25 -20.38
C GLU A 77 -17.71 -13.98 -18.92
N GLY A 78 -18.05 -12.80 -18.41
CA GLY A 78 -17.75 -12.51 -17.03
C GLY A 78 -18.04 -11.11 -16.55
N VAL A 79 -17.77 -10.92 -15.27
CA VAL A 79 -17.90 -9.66 -14.56
C VAL A 79 -16.57 -9.36 -13.86
N ILE A 80 -16.09 -8.14 -13.99
CA ILE A 80 -14.86 -7.67 -13.34
C ILE A 80 -15.18 -6.50 -12.46
N TYR A 81 -14.62 -6.49 -11.27
CA TYR A 81 -14.56 -5.35 -10.37
C TYR A 81 -13.12 -4.93 -10.16
N PHE A 82 -12.86 -3.63 -10.38
CA PHE A 82 -11.58 -3.00 -10.12
C PHE A 82 -11.72 -2.09 -8.90
N TYR A 83 -10.74 -2.16 -8.01
CA TYR A 83 -10.61 -1.28 -6.85
C TYR A 83 -9.25 -0.61 -6.92
N HIS A 84 -9.22 0.70 -7.10
CA HIS A 84 -8.01 1.50 -7.18
C HIS A 84 -7.81 2.25 -5.86
N PHE A 85 -6.63 2.14 -5.29
CA PHE A 85 -6.25 2.75 -4.01
C PHE A 85 -5.29 3.91 -4.21
N VAL A 86 -5.22 4.81 -3.21
CA VAL A 86 -4.37 6.02 -3.27
C VAL A 86 -2.87 5.74 -3.33
N ASP A 87 -2.43 4.57 -2.90
CA ASP A 87 -1.04 4.12 -2.94
C ASP A 87 -0.63 3.49 -4.29
N SER A 88 -1.48 3.66 -5.30
CA SER A 88 -1.38 3.08 -6.64
C SER A 88 -1.56 1.56 -6.70
N ALA A 89 -1.88 0.91 -5.57
CA ALA A 89 -2.28 -0.48 -5.56
C ALA A 89 -3.67 -0.64 -6.17
N TYR A 90 -3.96 -1.82 -6.67
CA TYR A 90 -5.32 -2.18 -7.08
C TYR A 90 -5.65 -3.61 -6.71
N ILE A 91 -6.96 -3.86 -6.52
CA ILE A 91 -7.53 -5.19 -6.39
C ILE A 91 -8.48 -5.42 -7.56
N ILE A 92 -8.41 -6.61 -8.16
CA ILE A 92 -9.32 -7.05 -9.21
C ILE A 92 -10.03 -8.31 -8.73
N VAL A 93 -11.34 -8.34 -8.88
CA VAL A 93 -12.17 -9.53 -8.66
C VAL A 93 -12.86 -9.88 -9.95
N PHE A 94 -12.67 -11.11 -10.39
CA PHE A 94 -13.15 -11.58 -11.67
C PHE A 94 -13.73 -13.00 -11.58
N GLN A 95 -14.81 -13.25 -12.33
CA GLN A 95 -15.28 -14.60 -12.61
C GLN A 95 -15.54 -14.70 -14.12
N GLY A 96 -14.87 -15.64 -14.77
CA GLY A 96 -14.91 -15.88 -16.22
C GLY A 96 -13.62 -16.52 -16.71
N SER A 97 -13.56 -16.89 -18.00
CA SER A 97 -12.48 -17.71 -18.54
C SER A 97 -11.45 -16.96 -19.37
N MET A 98 -11.74 -15.85 -19.97
CA MET A 98 -11.03 -15.32 -21.13
C MET A 98 -10.21 -14.04 -20.90
N MET A 99 -10.02 -13.57 -19.66
CA MET A 99 -9.18 -12.40 -19.46
C MET A 99 -7.80 -12.74 -18.91
N GLU A 100 -6.80 -12.22 -19.61
CA GLU A 100 -5.41 -12.22 -19.19
C GLU A 100 -5.04 -10.85 -18.65
N PHE A 101 -4.54 -10.79 -17.42
CA PHE A 101 -4.08 -9.57 -16.78
C PHE A 101 -2.55 -9.46 -16.85
N SER A 102 -2.00 -8.25 -16.67
CA SER A 102 -0.55 -8.02 -16.63
C SER A 102 0.17 -8.95 -15.65
N ILE A 103 -0.46 -9.22 -14.49
CA ILE A 103 0.05 -10.12 -13.45
C ILE A 103 0.24 -11.57 -13.95
N ASP A 104 -0.49 -12.01 -14.95
CA ASP A 104 -0.37 -13.35 -15.52
C ASP A 104 0.94 -13.54 -16.29
N LYS A 105 1.57 -12.44 -16.71
CA LYS A 105 2.83 -12.40 -17.45
C LYS A 105 4.07 -12.36 -16.54
N TYR A 106 3.89 -12.16 -15.24
CA TYR A 106 5.00 -12.10 -14.31
C TYR A 106 5.65 -13.48 -14.16
N GLN A 107 6.97 -13.53 -14.35
CA GLN A 107 7.72 -14.79 -14.38
C GLN A 107 8.21 -15.22 -13.00
N ASN A 108 8.61 -14.27 -12.16
CA ASN A 108 9.15 -14.53 -10.82
C ASN A 108 8.00 -14.71 -9.84
N LYS A 109 7.49 -15.93 -9.72
CA LYS A 109 6.36 -16.25 -8.83
C LYS A 109 6.65 -17.47 -7.96
N MET A 110 6.16 -17.39 -6.73
CA MET A 110 5.98 -18.55 -5.85
C MET A 110 4.51 -18.98 -5.94
N VAL A 111 4.28 -20.27 -6.10
CA VAL A 111 2.92 -20.84 -6.21
C VAL A 111 2.69 -21.78 -5.04
N GLU A 112 1.59 -21.58 -4.33
CA GLU A 112 1.12 -22.43 -3.25
C GLU A 112 -0.33 -22.87 -3.52
N ARG A 113 -0.64 -24.14 -3.25
CA ARG A 113 -2.00 -24.66 -3.35
C ARG A 113 -2.49 -25.09 -1.97
N LYS A 114 -3.62 -24.53 -1.54
CA LYS A 114 -4.24 -24.86 -0.26
C LYS A 114 -5.75 -25.10 -0.45
N GLY A 115 -6.16 -26.36 -0.35
CA GLY A 115 -7.56 -26.73 -0.61
C GLY A 115 -7.99 -26.36 -2.03
N GLU A 116 -9.05 -25.58 -2.13
CA GLU A 116 -9.64 -25.12 -3.39
C GLU A 116 -9.02 -23.82 -3.94
N ARG A 117 -7.97 -23.30 -3.29
CA ARG A 117 -7.31 -22.07 -3.68
C ARG A 117 -5.88 -22.35 -4.12
N GLU A 118 -5.52 -21.83 -5.29
CA GLU A 118 -4.15 -21.70 -5.77
C GLU A 118 -3.72 -20.25 -5.64
N THR A 119 -2.65 -19.99 -4.89
CA THR A 119 -2.10 -18.67 -4.65
C THR A 119 -0.76 -18.54 -5.36
N SER A 120 -0.60 -17.50 -6.17
CA SER A 120 0.68 -17.08 -6.74
C SER A 120 1.06 -15.72 -6.18
N VAL A 121 2.30 -15.55 -5.77
CA VAL A 121 2.82 -14.29 -5.22
C VAL A 121 4.18 -13.95 -5.80
N GLY A 122 4.50 -12.67 -5.83
CA GLY A 122 5.82 -12.22 -6.28
C GLY A 122 6.04 -10.73 -6.08
N VAL A 123 7.13 -10.25 -6.65
CA VAL A 123 7.54 -8.85 -6.64
C VAL A 123 7.89 -8.45 -8.06
N GLU A 124 7.31 -7.36 -8.53
CA GLU A 124 7.61 -6.74 -9.80
C GLU A 124 7.86 -5.24 -9.59
N ASN A 125 8.98 -4.71 -10.11
CA ASN A 125 9.36 -3.30 -9.96
C ASN A 125 9.29 -2.78 -8.51
N ASN A 126 9.75 -3.57 -7.54
CA ASN A 126 9.74 -3.25 -6.10
C ASN A 126 8.32 -3.12 -5.50
N ARG A 127 7.31 -3.67 -6.18
CA ARG A 127 5.91 -3.75 -5.74
C ARG A 127 5.48 -5.20 -5.61
N TYR A 128 4.67 -5.49 -4.61
CA TYR A 128 4.15 -6.83 -4.37
C TYR A 128 2.88 -7.06 -5.17
N TRP A 129 2.72 -8.30 -5.60
CA TRP A 129 1.50 -8.78 -6.24
C TRP A 129 1.12 -10.15 -5.69
N ARG A 130 -0.17 -10.48 -5.75
CA ARG A 130 -0.73 -11.78 -5.43
C ARG A 130 -1.93 -12.07 -6.30
N LYS A 131 -2.05 -13.33 -6.70
CA LYS A 131 -3.17 -13.87 -7.46
C LYS A 131 -3.69 -15.10 -6.73
N ASP A 132 -4.96 -15.08 -6.37
CA ASP A 132 -5.69 -16.23 -5.85
C ASP A 132 -6.68 -16.73 -6.91
N VAL A 133 -6.59 -18.01 -7.26
CA VAL A 133 -7.49 -18.71 -8.17
C VAL A 133 -8.26 -19.75 -7.37
N TYR A 134 -9.56 -19.66 -7.38
CA TYR A 134 -10.44 -20.57 -6.66
C TYR A 134 -11.05 -21.60 -7.61
N SER A 135 -11.32 -22.81 -7.11
CA SER A 135 -11.92 -23.92 -7.90
C SER A 135 -13.29 -23.57 -8.49
N ASN A 136 -14.00 -22.59 -7.90
CA ASN A 136 -15.28 -22.08 -8.39
C ASN A 136 -15.15 -21.08 -9.56
N GLY A 137 -13.97 -20.92 -10.13
CA GLY A 137 -13.68 -20.01 -11.25
C GLY A 137 -13.50 -18.54 -10.89
N VAL A 138 -13.62 -18.19 -9.61
CA VAL A 138 -13.33 -16.83 -9.16
C VAL A 138 -11.83 -16.63 -9.08
N ARG A 139 -11.37 -15.46 -9.52
CA ARG A 139 -9.98 -15.01 -9.43
C ARG A 139 -9.94 -13.68 -8.73
N VAL A 140 -9.02 -13.52 -7.80
CA VAL A 140 -8.79 -12.27 -7.09
C VAL A 140 -7.32 -11.93 -7.15
N TYR A 141 -7.02 -10.68 -7.45
CA TYR A 141 -5.66 -10.18 -7.59
C TYR A 141 -5.49 -8.94 -6.76
N TYR A 142 -4.31 -8.75 -6.20
CA TYR A 142 -3.79 -7.42 -5.95
C TYR A 142 -2.48 -7.22 -6.69
N ASP A 143 -2.20 -5.98 -7.11
CA ASP A 143 -0.94 -5.62 -7.75
C ASP A 143 -0.51 -4.21 -7.37
N HIS A 144 0.76 -3.87 -7.64
CA HIS A 144 1.40 -2.60 -7.33
C HIS A 144 1.41 -2.24 -5.83
N VAL A 145 1.31 -3.23 -4.93
CA VAL A 145 1.25 -3.00 -3.49
C VAL A 145 2.62 -2.63 -2.92
N PRO A 146 2.77 -1.49 -2.23
CA PRO A 146 4.01 -1.14 -1.56
C PRO A 146 4.29 -2.08 -0.38
N LYS A 147 5.58 -2.33 -0.09
CA LYS A 147 6.02 -3.24 0.97
C LYS A 147 5.33 -3.00 2.32
N ARG A 148 5.19 -1.73 2.70
CA ARG A 148 4.57 -1.34 3.98
C ARG A 148 3.10 -1.75 4.11
N ASN A 149 2.38 -1.89 2.98
CA ASN A 149 0.95 -2.19 2.96
C ASN A 149 0.66 -3.66 2.61
N LYS A 150 1.69 -4.47 2.29
CA LYS A 150 1.52 -5.87 1.86
C LYS A 150 0.63 -6.67 2.81
N ALA A 151 0.88 -6.59 4.12
CA ALA A 151 0.12 -7.35 5.12
C ALA A 151 -1.37 -6.98 5.14
N VAL A 152 -1.72 -5.73 4.84
CA VAL A 152 -3.11 -5.26 4.75
C VAL A 152 -3.81 -5.93 3.57
N TYR A 153 -3.18 -5.92 2.39
CA TYR A 153 -3.75 -6.52 1.18
C TYR A 153 -3.78 -8.05 1.25
N ASP A 154 -2.78 -8.68 1.86
CA ASP A 154 -2.81 -10.12 2.13
C ASP A 154 -4.03 -10.49 2.99
N LYS A 155 -4.28 -9.73 4.06
CA LYS A 155 -5.43 -9.94 4.93
C LYS A 155 -6.75 -9.79 4.19
N VAL A 156 -6.87 -8.81 3.28
CA VAL A 156 -8.07 -8.66 2.44
C VAL A 156 -8.36 -9.94 1.65
N LEU A 157 -7.35 -10.51 0.98
CA LEU A 157 -7.53 -11.71 0.18
C LEU A 157 -7.74 -12.97 1.04
N ASP A 158 -7.13 -13.02 2.22
CA ASP A 158 -7.28 -14.16 3.15
C ASP A 158 -8.67 -14.22 3.80
N GLU A 159 -9.35 -13.08 3.95
CA GLU A 159 -10.68 -12.97 4.59
C GLU A 159 -11.84 -12.96 3.57
N ILE A 160 -11.57 -13.21 2.28
CA ILE A 160 -12.62 -13.30 1.26
C ILE A 160 -13.56 -14.46 1.56
N THR A 161 -14.85 -14.20 1.42
CA THR A 161 -15.90 -15.22 1.52
C THR A 161 -16.77 -15.25 0.28
N PHE A 162 -17.33 -16.43 -0.01
CA PHE A 162 -18.17 -16.68 -1.17
C PHE A 162 -19.53 -17.19 -0.74
N ARG A 163 -20.58 -16.71 -1.40
CA ARG A 163 -21.93 -17.25 -1.30
C ARG A 163 -22.42 -17.63 -2.70
N GLN A 164 -23.02 -18.81 -2.85
CA GLN A 164 -23.71 -19.20 -4.08
C GLN A 164 -24.90 -18.26 -4.30
N LEU A 165 -25.04 -17.69 -5.48
CA LEU A 165 -26.28 -17.06 -5.88
C LEU A 165 -27.29 -18.18 -6.13
N GLN A 166 -28.48 -18.07 -5.57
CA GLN A 166 -29.60 -18.92 -5.96
C GLN A 166 -30.09 -18.38 -7.30
N ASP A 167 -30.25 -19.27 -8.27
CA ASP A 167 -30.93 -18.93 -9.50
C ASP A 167 -32.38 -18.67 -9.10
N ASP A 168 -32.81 -17.42 -9.19
CA ASP A 168 -34.23 -17.06 -9.02
C ASP A 168 -34.96 -17.70 -10.23
N GLU A 169 -35.63 -18.81 -10.01
CA GLU A 169 -36.53 -19.49 -10.98
C GLU A 169 -37.71 -18.61 -11.39
#